data_d7033b3d2764552caf5775663ee9f516
#
_entry.id   d7033b3d2764552caf5775663ee9f516
#
_cell.length_a   1.000
_cell.length_b   1.000
_cell.length_c   1.000
_cell.angle_alpha   90.00
_cell.angle_beta   90.00
_cell.angle_gamma   90.00
#
_symmetry.space_group_name_H-M   'P 1'
#
loop_
_entity.id
_entity.type
_entity.pdbx_description
1 polymer ?
#
loop_
_entity_poly.entity_id
_entity_poly.type
_entity_poly.pdbx_seq_one_letter_code
_entity_poly.pdbx_strand_id
1 'polypeptide(L)'
;MPDGLAYRGKLYRALNPIYAREPLSGRGAALYGGRFNPKGTPALYTSLSPVTALREANQVGALQPTTLVAYDAEIDMIFDTRDGAALAAHGMDDDALAATTWRDEMKATGEARTQGFARGLVEAGYNGLLVRSFAAGMAATDLNLVLWRWGAAAPCRLVVIDDEGRLG
;
A
#
# COMPACT_ATOMS: atom_id res chain seq x y z
N MET A 1 22.22 1.19 9.41
CA MET A 1 20.78 1.00 9.66
C MET A 1 20.01 1.94 8.77
N PRO A 2 19.05 1.47 7.99
CA PRO A 2 18.18 2.38 7.26
C PRO A 2 17.35 3.23 8.22
N ASP A 3 17.20 4.49 7.88
CA ASP A 3 16.33 5.38 8.62
C ASP A 3 14.89 5.15 8.13
N GLY A 4 14.00 4.86 9.06
CA GLY A 4 12.60 4.59 8.77
C GLY A 4 11.67 5.55 9.49
N LEU A 5 10.56 5.87 8.82
CA LEU A 5 9.45 6.61 9.41
C LEU A 5 8.61 5.65 10.25
N ALA A 6 8.11 6.13 11.38
CA ALA A 6 7.08 5.43 12.16
C ALA A 6 5.71 6.05 11.90
N TYR A 7 4.70 5.22 11.70
CA TYR A 7 3.32 5.68 11.57
C TYR A 7 2.48 5.18 12.75
N ARG A 8 1.76 6.09 13.37
CA ARG A 8 0.81 5.82 14.46
C ARG A 8 -0.49 6.51 14.12
N GLY A 9 -1.55 5.76 13.96
CA GLY A 9 -2.85 6.32 13.63
C GLY A 9 -3.75 5.35 12.88
N LYS A 10 -4.78 5.89 12.25
CA LYS A 10 -5.75 5.10 11.49
C LYS A 10 -5.32 4.96 10.03
N LEU A 11 -5.58 3.80 9.49
CA LEU A 11 -5.47 3.51 8.06
C LEU A 11 -6.82 3.01 7.55
N TYR A 12 -7.04 3.11 6.24
CA TYR A 12 -8.32 2.79 5.62
C TYR A 12 -8.10 1.96 4.35
N ARG A 13 -9.02 1.03 4.11
CA ARG A 13 -9.13 0.31 2.84
C ARG A 13 -10.57 0.27 2.39
N ALA A 14 -10.80 0.44 1.10
CA ALA A 14 -12.08 0.22 0.47
C ALA A 14 -12.03 -1.13 -0.24
N LEU A 15 -12.85 -2.07 0.21
CA LEU A 15 -12.80 -3.46 -0.23
C LEU A 15 -14.07 -3.84 -1.00
N ASN A 16 -13.91 -4.72 -1.98
CA ASN A 16 -15.05 -5.45 -2.53
C ASN A 16 -15.73 -6.21 -1.38
N PRO A 17 -17.06 -6.10 -1.19
CA PRO A 17 -17.76 -6.76 -0.08
C PRO A 17 -17.51 -8.26 0.01
N ILE A 18 -17.23 -8.93 -1.10
CA ILE A 18 -16.93 -10.37 -1.13
C ILE A 18 -15.68 -10.70 -0.30
N TYR A 19 -14.70 -9.78 -0.27
CA TYR A 19 -13.43 -9.97 0.43
C TYR A 19 -13.35 -9.26 1.77
N ALA A 20 -14.41 -8.56 2.18
CA ALA A 20 -14.39 -7.72 3.39
C ALA A 20 -14.23 -8.52 4.68
N ARG A 21 -14.52 -9.82 4.69
CA ARG A 21 -14.32 -10.71 5.84
C ARG A 21 -12.86 -11.04 6.12
N GLU A 22 -11.98 -10.79 5.16
CA GLU A 22 -10.54 -11.02 5.28
C GLU A 22 -9.75 -9.70 5.09
N PRO A 23 -10.03 -8.67 5.91
CA PRO A 23 -9.47 -7.33 5.70
C PRO A 23 -7.96 -7.25 5.95
N LEU A 24 -7.37 -8.28 6.55
CA LEU A 24 -5.92 -8.37 6.79
C LEU A 24 -5.21 -9.30 5.80
N SER A 25 -5.90 -9.81 4.79
CA SER A 25 -5.29 -10.69 3.79
C SER A 25 -4.57 -9.90 2.70
N GLY A 26 -3.29 -10.18 2.51
CA GLY A 26 -2.48 -9.68 1.39
C GLY A 26 -2.36 -10.68 0.24
N ARG A 27 -3.17 -11.73 0.23
CA ARG A 27 -3.06 -12.85 -0.71
C ARG A 27 -3.36 -12.45 -2.15
N GLY A 28 -4.33 -11.57 -2.36
CA GLY A 28 -4.66 -11.09 -3.70
C GLY A 28 -3.48 -10.34 -4.33
N ALA A 29 -2.83 -9.46 -3.58
CA ALA A 29 -1.64 -8.76 -4.05
C ALA A 29 -0.49 -9.73 -4.34
N ALA A 30 -0.29 -10.76 -3.52
CA ALA A 30 0.74 -11.77 -3.74
C ALA A 30 0.48 -12.60 -5.00
N LEU A 31 -0.78 -12.90 -5.31
CA LEU A 31 -1.15 -13.69 -6.47
C LEU A 31 -0.96 -12.94 -7.79
N TYR A 32 -1.38 -11.67 -7.83
CA TYR A 32 -1.45 -10.91 -9.08
C TYR A 32 -0.33 -9.90 -9.25
N GLY A 33 0.36 -9.55 -8.17
CA GLY A 33 1.29 -8.43 -8.15
C GLY A 33 0.57 -7.09 -8.15
N GLY A 34 1.19 -6.07 -7.58
CA GLY A 34 0.71 -4.70 -7.58
C GLY A 34 1.84 -3.75 -7.94
N ARG A 35 1.54 -2.47 -8.00
CA ARG A 35 2.55 -1.44 -8.33
C ARG A 35 3.79 -1.56 -7.45
N PHE A 36 3.61 -1.82 -6.16
CA PHE A 36 4.68 -1.85 -5.16
C PHE A 36 4.84 -3.20 -4.48
N ASN A 37 4.47 -4.28 -5.16
CA ASN A 37 4.79 -5.63 -4.72
C ASN A 37 4.91 -6.56 -5.92
N PRO A 38 6.00 -7.31 -6.04
CA PRO A 38 6.09 -8.35 -7.06
C PRO A 38 5.18 -9.54 -6.71
N LYS A 39 4.85 -10.36 -7.68
CA LYS A 39 4.14 -11.63 -7.45
C LYS A 39 4.92 -12.47 -6.44
N GLY A 40 4.20 -13.06 -5.50
CA GLY A 40 4.77 -13.84 -4.41
C GLY A 40 5.02 -13.07 -3.12
N THR A 41 5.01 -11.73 -3.17
CA THR A 41 5.15 -10.88 -1.99
C THR A 41 3.77 -10.33 -1.61
N PRO A 42 3.23 -10.67 -0.42
CA PRO A 42 1.97 -10.11 0.03
C PRO A 42 2.10 -8.61 0.31
N ALA A 43 1.02 -7.88 0.11
CA ALA A 43 0.95 -6.47 0.44
C ALA A 43 -0.47 -6.06 0.79
N LEU A 44 -0.60 -5.05 1.65
CA LEU A 44 -1.84 -4.34 1.90
C LEU A 44 -1.66 -2.90 1.43
N TYR A 45 -2.54 -2.47 0.54
CA TYR A 45 -2.58 -1.10 0.06
C TYR A 45 -3.60 -0.34 0.88
N THR A 46 -3.12 0.50 1.78
CA THR A 46 -3.97 1.31 2.67
C THR A 46 -3.83 2.78 2.32
N SER A 47 -4.78 3.59 2.80
CA SER A 47 -4.77 5.03 2.63
C SER A 47 -4.88 5.73 3.99
N LEU A 48 -4.35 6.95 4.08
CA LEU A 48 -4.38 7.72 5.32
C LEU A 48 -5.73 8.42 5.57
N SER A 49 -6.62 8.43 4.56
CA SER A 49 -7.97 8.97 4.70
C SER A 49 -9.01 8.06 4.04
N PRO A 50 -10.28 8.08 4.51
CA PRO A 50 -11.35 7.31 3.90
C PRO A 50 -11.62 7.69 2.45
N VAL A 51 -11.56 8.98 2.12
CA VAL A 51 -11.81 9.49 0.77
C VAL A 51 -10.75 8.98 -0.19
N THR A 52 -9.48 9.03 0.21
CA THR A 52 -8.38 8.49 -0.60
C THR A 52 -8.57 6.99 -0.86
N ALA A 53 -8.94 6.23 0.17
CA ALA A 53 -9.21 4.79 0.03
C ALA A 53 -10.34 4.52 -0.97
N LEU A 54 -11.44 5.28 -0.91
CA LEU A 54 -12.55 5.13 -1.85
C LEU A 54 -12.14 5.45 -3.29
N ARG A 55 -11.35 6.49 -3.50
CA ARG A 55 -10.87 6.85 -4.85
C ARG A 55 -9.87 5.83 -5.40
N GLU A 56 -9.01 5.29 -4.56
CA GLU A 56 -8.08 4.22 -4.97
C GLU A 56 -8.83 2.97 -5.46
N ALA A 57 -9.91 2.60 -4.78
CA ALA A 57 -10.70 1.42 -5.14
C ALA A 57 -11.55 1.64 -6.39
N ASN A 58 -11.86 2.88 -6.74
CA ASN A 58 -12.80 3.23 -7.82
C ASN A 58 -12.12 4.06 -8.92
N GLN A 59 -10.89 3.72 -9.27
CA GLN A 59 -10.13 4.42 -10.30
C GLN A 59 -10.72 4.29 -11.70
N VAL A 60 -11.46 3.22 -11.96
CA VAL A 60 -12.03 2.92 -13.26
C VAL A 60 -13.53 2.65 -13.14
N GLY A 61 -14.33 3.36 -13.93
CA GLY A 61 -15.76 3.15 -14.01
C GLY A 61 -16.55 3.83 -12.89
N ALA A 62 -17.80 3.41 -12.71
CA ALA A 62 -18.71 3.94 -11.70
C ALA A 62 -18.47 3.27 -10.34
N LEU A 63 -18.82 3.98 -9.27
CA LEU A 63 -18.77 3.44 -7.91
C LEU A 63 -19.62 2.16 -7.81
N GLN A 64 -18.99 1.08 -7.41
CA GLN A 64 -19.62 -0.19 -7.11
C GLN A 64 -19.78 -0.37 -5.60
N PRO A 65 -20.64 -1.30 -5.15
CA PRO A 65 -20.76 -1.61 -3.72
C PRO A 65 -19.38 -1.87 -3.10
N THR A 66 -19.10 -1.17 -2.01
CA THR A 66 -17.76 -1.14 -1.40
C THR A 66 -17.89 -1.14 0.10
N THR A 67 -17.09 -1.96 0.77
CA THR A 67 -16.96 -1.93 2.23
C THR A 67 -15.74 -1.12 2.60
N LEU A 68 -15.93 -0.06 3.36
CA LEU A 68 -14.83 0.77 3.89
C LEU A 68 -14.46 0.27 5.28
N VAL A 69 -13.20 -0.09 5.45
CA VAL A 69 -12.65 -0.64 6.69
C VAL A 69 -11.59 0.30 7.25
N ALA A 70 -11.61 0.50 8.56
CA ALA A 70 -10.59 1.26 9.29
C ALA A 70 -9.73 0.33 10.15
N TYR A 71 -8.48 0.71 10.32
CA TYR A 71 -7.49 -0.01 11.12
C TYR A 71 -6.84 0.94 12.12
N ASP A 72 -6.47 0.41 13.29
CA ASP A 72 -5.47 1.04 14.17
C ASP A 72 -4.09 0.50 13.78
N ALA A 73 -3.16 1.40 13.53
CA ALA A 73 -1.83 1.05 13.02
C ALA A 73 -0.72 1.61 13.90
N GLU A 74 0.29 0.77 14.12
CA GLU A 74 1.58 1.15 14.72
C GLU A 74 2.66 0.44 13.91
N ILE A 75 3.16 1.10 12.88
CA ILE A 75 4.12 0.50 11.95
C ILE A 75 5.42 1.29 12.01
N ASP A 76 6.50 0.60 12.30
CA ASP A 76 7.85 1.16 12.27
C ASP A 76 8.54 0.81 10.95
N MET A 77 9.64 1.49 10.65
CA MET A 77 10.47 1.23 9.48
C MET A 77 9.70 1.32 8.16
N ILE A 78 9.12 2.49 7.93
CA ILE A 78 8.45 2.84 6.67
C ILE A 78 9.39 3.71 5.84
N PHE A 79 9.51 3.39 4.55
CA PHE A 79 10.23 4.23 3.61
C PHE A 79 9.34 5.39 3.17
N ASP A 80 9.82 6.62 3.36
CA ASP A 80 9.09 7.83 3.00
C ASP A 80 9.53 8.32 1.61
N THR A 81 8.69 8.15 0.60
CA THR A 81 9.00 8.59 -0.77
C THR A 81 9.01 10.11 -0.94
N ARG A 82 8.58 10.87 0.07
CA ARG A 82 8.66 12.33 0.04
C ARG A 82 10.09 12.83 0.24
N ASP A 83 10.96 12.00 0.81
CA ASP A 83 12.39 12.28 0.88
C ASP A 83 13.03 11.98 -0.48
N GLY A 84 13.17 13.05 -1.30
CA GLY A 84 13.70 12.94 -2.64
C GLY A 84 15.14 12.41 -2.72
N ALA A 85 15.97 12.73 -1.74
CA ALA A 85 17.35 12.24 -1.68
C ALA A 85 17.40 10.74 -1.39
N ALA A 86 16.58 10.25 -0.45
CA ALA A 86 16.47 8.83 -0.15
C ALA A 86 15.93 8.07 -1.37
N LEU A 87 14.92 8.63 -2.04
CA LEU A 87 14.33 8.03 -3.24
C LEU A 87 15.36 7.92 -4.37
N ALA A 88 16.12 8.99 -4.62
CA ALA A 88 17.18 9.01 -5.63
C ALA A 88 18.29 8.00 -5.33
N ALA A 89 18.62 7.79 -4.06
CA ALA A 89 19.61 6.78 -3.64
C ALA A 89 19.20 5.35 -4.02
N HIS A 90 17.90 5.11 -4.21
CA HIS A 90 17.36 3.84 -4.70
C HIS A 90 17.13 3.83 -6.23
N GLY A 91 17.61 4.84 -6.93
CA GLY A 91 17.46 4.94 -8.39
C GLY A 91 16.05 5.28 -8.86
N MET A 92 15.24 5.89 -7.98
CA MET A 92 13.84 6.24 -8.26
C MET A 92 13.63 7.75 -8.21
N ASP A 93 12.53 8.18 -8.82
CA ASP A 93 12.00 9.54 -8.74
C ASP A 93 10.46 9.50 -8.77
N ASP A 94 9.82 10.65 -8.63
CA ASP A 94 8.35 10.74 -8.62
C ASP A 94 7.72 10.23 -9.91
N ASP A 95 8.34 10.51 -11.07
CA ASP A 95 7.82 10.05 -12.36
C ASP A 95 7.88 8.53 -12.48
N ALA A 96 8.95 7.92 -12.01
CA ALA A 96 9.09 6.46 -12.00
C ALA A 96 8.07 5.79 -11.06
N LEU A 97 7.79 6.39 -9.90
CA LEU A 97 6.75 5.90 -8.98
C LEU A 97 5.36 5.97 -9.62
N ALA A 98 5.09 7.05 -10.37
CA ALA A 98 3.79 7.31 -10.99
C ALA A 98 3.58 6.59 -12.32
N ALA A 99 4.59 5.94 -12.87
CA ALA A 99 4.51 5.31 -14.19
C ALA A 99 3.31 4.38 -14.32
N THR A 100 2.50 4.62 -15.35
CA THR A 100 1.28 3.82 -15.61
C THR A 100 1.58 2.51 -16.33
N THR A 101 2.81 2.30 -16.75
CA THR A 101 3.27 1.17 -17.54
C THR A 101 3.68 -0.04 -16.73
N TRP A 102 3.53 -0.01 -15.40
CA TRP A 102 4.05 -1.06 -14.54
C TRP A 102 3.43 -2.44 -14.82
N ARG A 103 2.15 -2.49 -15.22
CA ARG A 103 1.50 -3.77 -15.60
C ARG A 103 2.12 -4.35 -16.87
N ASP A 104 2.38 -3.50 -17.84
CA ASP A 104 3.00 -3.92 -19.11
C ASP A 104 4.45 -4.35 -18.90
N GLU A 105 5.20 -3.63 -18.06
CA GLU A 105 6.57 -4.00 -17.67
C GLU A 105 6.58 -5.37 -16.98
N MET A 106 5.65 -5.60 -16.04
CA MET A 106 5.53 -6.87 -15.34
C MET A 106 5.24 -8.02 -16.31
N LYS A 107 4.35 -7.81 -17.27
CA LYS A 107 4.03 -8.82 -18.29
C LYS A 107 5.21 -9.10 -19.22
N ALA A 108 5.96 -8.07 -19.57
CA ALA A 108 7.06 -8.19 -20.52
C ALA A 108 8.31 -8.83 -19.91
N THR A 109 8.62 -8.53 -18.65
CA THR A 109 9.87 -8.92 -18.00
C THR A 109 9.71 -9.73 -16.72
N GLY A 110 8.47 -9.91 -16.24
CA GLY A 110 8.16 -10.60 -14.99
C GLY A 110 8.18 -9.71 -13.75
N GLU A 111 8.85 -8.57 -13.79
CA GLU A 111 8.92 -7.62 -12.68
C GLU A 111 8.99 -6.19 -13.21
N ALA A 112 8.07 -5.33 -12.78
CA ALA A 112 8.10 -3.91 -13.08
C ALA A 112 9.19 -3.20 -12.26
N ARG A 113 9.63 -2.03 -12.73
CA ARG A 113 10.63 -1.20 -12.02
C ARG A 113 10.19 -0.86 -10.59
N THR A 114 8.92 -0.50 -10.39
CA THR A 114 8.36 -0.20 -9.06
C THR A 114 8.31 -1.44 -8.16
N GLN A 115 8.09 -2.60 -8.72
CA GLN A 115 8.11 -3.88 -7.99
C GLN A 115 9.53 -4.25 -7.55
N GLY A 116 10.52 -4.06 -8.40
CA GLY A 116 11.93 -4.26 -8.06
C GLY A 116 12.41 -3.32 -6.98
N PHE A 117 11.99 -2.06 -7.05
CA PHE A 117 12.22 -1.07 -6.01
C PHE A 117 11.63 -1.54 -4.66
N ALA A 118 10.36 -1.95 -4.64
CA ALA A 118 9.70 -2.46 -3.46
C ALA A 118 10.41 -3.70 -2.88
N ARG A 119 10.78 -4.65 -3.74
CA ARG A 119 11.52 -5.84 -3.33
C ARG A 119 12.84 -5.47 -2.63
N GLY A 120 13.57 -4.52 -3.17
CA GLY A 120 14.80 -4.03 -2.56
C GLY A 120 14.57 -3.42 -1.17
N LEU A 121 13.47 -2.67 -0.99
CA LEU A 121 13.11 -2.10 0.31
C LEU A 121 12.73 -3.18 1.33
N VAL A 122 11.98 -4.19 0.91
CA VAL A 122 11.65 -5.35 1.78
C VAL A 122 12.92 -6.05 2.24
N GLU A 123 13.85 -6.30 1.33
CA GLU A 123 15.15 -6.93 1.63
C GLU A 123 15.99 -6.06 2.57
N ALA A 124 15.89 -4.74 2.46
CA ALA A 124 16.59 -3.79 3.33
C ALA A 124 15.97 -3.67 4.74
N GLY A 125 14.83 -4.30 4.99
CA GLY A 125 14.18 -4.32 6.30
C GLY A 125 13.04 -3.34 6.48
N TYR A 126 12.59 -2.66 5.43
CA TYR A 126 11.41 -1.79 5.51
C TYR A 126 10.14 -2.62 5.60
N ASN A 127 9.20 -2.16 6.43
CA ASN A 127 7.91 -2.82 6.63
C ASN A 127 6.82 -2.26 5.71
N GLY A 128 7.02 -1.08 5.17
CA GLY A 128 6.06 -0.42 4.30
C GLY A 128 6.64 0.77 3.55
N LEU A 129 5.79 1.34 2.71
CA LEU A 129 6.11 2.47 1.84
C LEU A 129 5.04 3.54 1.98
N LEU A 130 5.43 4.76 2.36
CA LEU A 130 4.55 5.91 2.32
C LEU A 130 4.70 6.58 0.96
N VAL A 131 3.62 6.71 0.23
CA VAL A 131 3.62 7.20 -1.14
C VAL A 131 2.34 8.00 -1.40
N ARG A 132 2.41 9.02 -2.26
CA ARG A 132 1.21 9.74 -2.67
C ARG A 132 0.26 8.84 -3.47
N SER A 133 -1.02 9.15 -3.41
CA SER A 133 -2.01 8.50 -4.25
C SER A 133 -1.81 8.92 -5.71
N PHE A 134 -1.87 7.95 -6.62
CA PHE A 134 -1.85 8.19 -8.07
C PHE A 134 -3.24 8.11 -8.70
N ALA A 135 -4.29 7.99 -7.90
CA ALA A 135 -5.66 8.02 -8.38
C ALA A 135 -5.99 9.39 -8.98
N ALA A 136 -6.84 9.43 -9.99
CA ALA A 136 -7.22 10.67 -10.66
C ALA A 136 -7.86 11.67 -9.68
N GLY A 137 -7.45 12.94 -9.76
CA GLY A 137 -7.97 14.00 -8.92
C GLY A 137 -7.38 14.08 -7.52
N MET A 138 -6.35 13.29 -7.20
CA MET A 138 -5.69 13.32 -5.90
C MET A 138 -4.61 14.40 -5.84
N ALA A 139 -4.48 15.04 -4.68
CA ALA A 139 -3.41 16.00 -4.40
C ALA A 139 -2.15 15.28 -3.88
N ALA A 140 -1.01 15.98 -3.89
CA ALA A 140 0.24 15.44 -3.36
C ALA A 140 0.18 15.13 -1.86
N THR A 141 -0.78 15.71 -1.13
CA THR A 141 -1.03 15.47 0.29
C THR A 141 -1.92 14.26 0.55
N ASP A 142 -2.50 13.66 -0.49
CA ASP A 142 -3.30 12.45 -0.37
C ASP A 142 -2.36 11.25 -0.41
N LEU A 143 -2.17 10.61 0.74
CA LEU A 143 -1.13 9.61 0.95
C LEU A 143 -1.69 8.20 1.11
N ASN A 144 -0.95 7.25 0.57
CA ASN A 144 -1.16 5.82 0.78
C ASN A 144 0.00 5.23 1.57
N LEU A 145 -0.29 4.19 2.32
CA LEU A 145 0.70 3.39 3.00
C LEU A 145 0.59 1.95 2.51
N VAL A 146 1.57 1.50 1.77
CA VAL A 146 1.69 0.11 1.33
C VAL A 146 2.42 -0.66 2.41
N LEU A 147 1.82 -1.74 2.91
CA LEU A 147 2.41 -2.57 3.96
C LEU A 147 2.85 -3.91 3.37
N TRP A 148 4.07 -4.33 3.72
CA TRP A 148 4.62 -5.64 3.35
C TRP A 148 4.71 -6.57 4.55
N ARG A 149 4.71 -6.03 5.76
CA ARG A 149 4.68 -6.77 7.03
C ARG A 149 3.66 -6.12 7.95
N TRP A 150 2.77 -6.93 8.48
CA TRP A 150 1.76 -6.50 9.44
C TRP A 150 1.34 -7.68 10.30
N GLY A 151 0.85 -7.40 11.50
CA GLY A 151 0.40 -8.42 12.42
C GLY A 151 -0.27 -7.79 13.65
N ALA A 152 -0.47 -8.59 14.68
CA ALA A 152 -1.18 -8.18 15.88
C ALA A 152 -0.32 -7.37 16.86
N ALA A 153 0.99 -7.31 16.68
CA ALA A 153 1.93 -6.72 17.63
C ALA A 153 2.97 -5.84 16.96
N ALA A 154 3.53 -4.90 17.74
CA ALA A 154 4.68 -4.10 17.31
C ALA A 154 5.85 -5.00 16.86
N PRO A 155 6.68 -4.56 15.92
CA PRO A 155 6.75 -3.22 15.30
C PRO A 155 5.83 -3.02 14.10
N CYS A 156 4.97 -3.97 13.77
CA CYS A 156 4.11 -3.93 12.59
C CYS A 156 2.64 -4.21 12.98
N ARG A 157 2.17 -3.50 14.01
CA ARG A 157 0.81 -3.72 14.50
C ARG A 157 -0.21 -3.09 13.56
N LEU A 158 -1.16 -3.91 13.09
CA LEU A 158 -2.31 -3.48 12.30
C LEU A 158 -3.53 -4.27 12.79
N VAL A 159 -4.50 -3.57 13.37
CA VAL A 159 -5.70 -4.18 13.95
C VAL A 159 -6.94 -3.56 13.31
N VAL A 160 -7.85 -4.40 12.85
CA VAL A 160 -9.13 -3.96 12.28
C VAL A 160 -9.99 -3.37 13.37
N ILE A 161 -10.60 -2.23 13.09
CA ILE A 161 -11.61 -1.62 13.98
C ILE A 161 -12.97 -2.23 13.61
N ASP A 162 -13.41 -3.20 14.40
CA ASP A 162 -14.68 -3.91 14.22
C ASP A 162 -15.23 -4.32 15.57
N ASP A 163 -15.47 -3.33 16.44
CA ASP A 163 -15.87 -3.53 17.83
C ASP A 163 -17.22 -4.27 17.97
N GLU A 164 -18.07 -4.15 16.96
CA GLU A 164 -19.39 -4.79 16.93
C GLU A 164 -19.42 -6.12 16.15
N GLY A 165 -18.27 -6.56 15.60
CA GLY A 165 -18.19 -7.82 14.85
C GLY A 165 -19.00 -7.83 13.55
N ARG A 166 -19.07 -6.69 12.86
CA ARG A 166 -19.88 -6.53 11.64
C ARG A 166 -19.30 -7.25 10.43
N LEU A 167 -18.03 -7.59 10.44
CA LEU A 167 -17.37 -8.31 9.35
C LEU A 167 -17.54 -9.84 9.42
N GLY A 168 -18.17 -10.32 10.45
CA GLY A 168 -18.47 -11.74 10.61
C GLY A 168 -17.57 -12.49 11.58
#